data_8ae6ce8d24742877629753d7689f25ac
#
_entry.id   8ae6ce8d24742877629753d7689f25ac
#
_cell.length_a   1.000
_cell.length_b   1.000
_cell.length_c   1.000
_cell.angle_alpha   90.00
_cell.angle_beta   90.00
_cell.angle_gamma   90.00
#
_symmetry.space_group_name_H-M   'P 1'
#
loop_
_entity.id
_entity.type
_entity.pdbx_description
1 polymer ?
#
loop_
_entity_poly.entity_id
_entity_poly.type
_entity_poly.pdbx_seq_one_letter_code
_entity_poly.pdbx_strand_id
1 'polypeptide(L)'
;RKRLSDFSGPAFFCCRTRWIDEDGNFVRLSPRLGKQIRFENAMCQSLAGGNTFVFNRAAISWLKNTFLQGTLPNGLSHDWLIYQLFCGAGFDVVFSTEPRVDYRQHSANILGENRSLGARLRRCSMILGGSFRSQVDAHLVVLEGLSDLFLPETREMIHDLIRVRRQSWFSRLIRLRALGLRRESRLETMILSLCFVIGLY
;
A
#
# COMPACT_ATOMS: atom_id res chain seq x y z
N ARG A 1 18.75 -15.35 7.78
CA ARG A 1 17.45 -15.00 7.16
C ARG A 1 16.33 -15.61 7.99
N LYS A 2 15.43 -14.80 8.53
CA LYS A 2 14.22 -15.30 9.21
C LYS A 2 13.32 -16.02 8.19
N ARG A 3 12.78 -17.17 8.58
CA ARG A 3 11.75 -17.90 7.82
C ARG A 3 10.38 -17.48 8.34
N LEU A 4 9.32 -17.63 7.55
CA LEU A 4 7.95 -17.34 8.02
C LEU A 4 7.52 -18.23 9.20
N SER A 5 8.11 -19.41 9.32
CA SER A 5 7.92 -20.30 10.47
C SER A 5 8.52 -19.80 11.78
N ASP A 6 9.44 -18.82 11.72
CA ASP A 6 10.14 -18.30 12.91
C ASP A 6 9.29 -17.20 13.61
N PHE A 7 8.17 -16.79 13.01
CA PHE A 7 7.24 -15.84 13.59
C PHE A 7 6.12 -16.52 14.35
N SER A 8 5.93 -16.15 15.61
CA SER A 8 4.87 -16.71 16.47
C SER A 8 3.48 -16.17 16.14
N GLY A 9 3.40 -14.95 15.59
CA GLY A 9 2.17 -14.28 15.18
C GLY A 9 1.93 -14.30 13.67
N PRO A 10 0.86 -13.62 13.19
CA PRO A 10 0.62 -13.45 11.78
C PRO A 10 1.78 -12.74 11.08
N ALA A 11 2.25 -13.31 9.97
CA ALA A 11 3.33 -12.74 9.20
C ALA A 11 3.14 -13.03 7.71
N PHE A 12 3.56 -12.09 6.86
CA PHE A 12 3.69 -12.38 5.43
C PHE A 12 5.02 -11.93 4.86
N PHE A 13 5.44 -12.67 3.86
CA PHE A 13 6.61 -12.39 3.04
C PHE A 13 6.16 -11.86 1.68
N CYS A 14 6.89 -10.89 1.14
CA CYS A 14 6.76 -10.46 -0.24
C CYS A 14 8.14 -10.13 -0.81
N CYS A 15 8.25 -9.98 -2.13
CA CYS A 15 9.52 -9.73 -2.76
C CYS A 15 9.40 -8.85 -4.01
N ARG A 16 10.56 -8.43 -4.51
CA ARG A 16 10.66 -7.85 -5.84
C ARG A 16 10.29 -8.89 -6.90
N THR A 17 9.82 -8.39 -8.03
CA THR A 17 9.62 -9.17 -9.24
C THR A 17 10.68 -8.84 -10.28
N ARG A 18 11.01 -9.82 -11.12
CA ARG A 18 11.75 -9.65 -12.34
C ARG A 18 10.73 -9.52 -13.48
N TRP A 19 10.73 -8.36 -14.14
CA TRP A 19 9.81 -8.13 -15.24
C TRP A 19 10.41 -8.72 -16.50
N ILE A 20 9.61 -9.52 -17.18
CA ILE A 20 9.96 -10.16 -18.46
C ILE A 20 8.94 -9.74 -19.52
N ASP A 21 9.36 -9.73 -20.79
CA ASP A 21 8.48 -9.49 -21.93
C ASP A 21 7.61 -10.72 -22.28
N GLU A 22 6.87 -10.64 -23.37
CA GLU A 22 6.01 -11.72 -23.85
C GLU A 22 6.83 -12.98 -24.24
N ASP A 23 8.06 -12.79 -24.72
CA ASP A 23 8.99 -13.86 -25.11
C ASP A 23 9.76 -14.44 -23.91
N GLY A 24 9.66 -13.85 -22.73
CA GLY A 24 10.36 -14.30 -21.51
C GLY A 24 11.71 -13.63 -21.28
N ASN A 25 12.11 -12.64 -22.10
CA ASN A 25 13.36 -11.94 -21.93
C ASN A 25 13.28 -10.96 -20.77
N PHE A 26 14.39 -10.78 -20.06
CA PHE A 26 14.49 -9.86 -18.96
C PHE A 26 14.34 -8.40 -19.41
N VAL A 27 13.42 -7.67 -18.81
CA VAL A 27 13.21 -6.24 -19.05
C VAL A 27 13.84 -5.41 -17.93
N ARG A 28 13.44 -5.66 -16.68
CA ARG A 28 13.95 -4.94 -15.50
C ARG A 28 13.48 -5.56 -14.18
N LEU A 29 13.99 -5.04 -13.08
CA LEU A 29 13.47 -5.34 -11.75
C LEU A 29 12.39 -4.33 -11.33
N SER A 30 11.38 -4.79 -10.58
CA SER A 30 10.43 -3.90 -9.90
C SER A 30 11.15 -2.92 -8.95
N PRO A 31 10.55 -1.83 -8.52
CA PRO A 31 11.16 -0.90 -7.58
C PRO A 31 11.68 -1.60 -6.32
N ARG A 32 12.75 -1.06 -5.75
CA ARG A 32 13.27 -1.52 -4.46
C ARG A 32 12.52 -0.78 -3.36
N LEU A 33 11.58 -1.46 -2.74
CA LEU A 33 10.76 -0.97 -1.63
C LEU A 33 11.20 -1.62 -0.31
N GLY A 34 10.49 -1.33 0.77
CA GLY A 34 10.69 -2.00 2.06
C GLY A 34 11.67 -1.33 3.02
N LYS A 35 12.11 -0.10 2.75
CA LYS A 35 12.94 0.66 3.70
C LYS A 35 12.15 1.15 4.91
N GLN A 36 10.85 1.36 4.74
CA GLN A 36 9.97 1.91 5.77
C GLN A 36 8.67 1.08 5.82
N ILE A 37 8.78 -0.16 6.32
CA ILE A 37 7.63 -1.03 6.51
C ILE A 37 6.94 -0.60 7.81
N ARG A 38 5.88 0.20 7.69
CA ARG A 38 5.06 0.72 8.78
C ARG A 38 3.74 1.28 8.23
N PHE A 39 2.78 1.52 9.10
CA PHE A 39 1.43 1.90 8.70
C PHE A 39 1.38 3.23 7.92
N GLU A 40 2.20 4.22 8.29
CA GLU A 40 2.27 5.51 7.59
C GLU A 40 2.74 5.38 6.14
N ASN A 41 3.59 4.40 5.86
CA ASN A 41 3.99 4.05 4.50
C ASN A 41 2.88 3.25 3.79
N ALA A 42 2.24 2.32 4.50
CA ALA A 42 1.13 1.53 3.96
C ALA A 42 -0.07 2.41 3.57
N MET A 43 -0.30 3.53 4.24
CA MET A 43 -1.32 4.50 3.82
C MET A 43 -0.98 5.17 2.49
N CYS A 44 0.26 5.20 2.06
CA CYS A 44 0.72 5.95 0.89
C CYS A 44 0.93 5.10 -0.37
N GLN A 45 1.11 3.79 -0.22
CA GLN A 45 1.45 2.88 -1.33
C GLN A 45 1.35 1.41 -0.94
N SER A 46 1.17 0.53 -1.94
CA SER A 46 1.42 -0.91 -1.76
C SER A 46 2.92 -1.19 -1.66
N LEU A 47 3.28 -2.28 -0.99
CA LEU A 47 4.67 -2.72 -0.81
C LEU A 47 5.16 -3.59 -1.98
N ALA A 48 4.31 -4.48 -2.47
CA ALA A 48 4.60 -5.40 -3.58
C ALA A 48 3.28 -5.84 -4.24
N GLY A 49 3.36 -6.51 -5.38
CA GLY A 49 2.19 -7.15 -5.99
C GLY A 49 1.75 -8.38 -5.20
N GLY A 50 0.46 -8.59 -5.10
CA GLY A 50 -0.14 -9.72 -4.37
C GLY A 50 0.33 -11.10 -4.85
N ASN A 51 0.78 -11.20 -6.10
CA ASN A 51 1.37 -12.41 -6.67
C ASN A 51 2.71 -12.83 -6.02
N THR A 52 3.30 -11.97 -5.17
CA THR A 52 4.53 -12.28 -4.41
C THR A 52 4.26 -12.61 -2.95
N PHE A 53 3.00 -12.56 -2.49
CA PHE A 53 2.66 -12.71 -1.09
C PHE A 53 2.67 -14.19 -0.68
N VAL A 54 3.38 -14.46 0.40
CA VAL A 54 3.39 -15.77 1.07
C VAL A 54 3.06 -15.55 2.54
N PHE A 55 2.07 -16.24 3.04
CA PHE A 55 1.55 -16.09 4.40
C PHE A 55 1.91 -17.29 5.25
N ASN A 56 2.18 -17.07 6.56
CA ASN A 56 2.19 -18.18 7.50
C ASN A 56 0.75 -18.60 7.87
N ARG A 57 0.61 -19.72 8.58
CA ARG A 57 -0.71 -20.26 8.96
C ARG A 57 -1.50 -19.29 9.83
N ALA A 58 -0.83 -18.62 10.78
CA ALA A 58 -1.47 -17.64 11.65
C ALA A 58 -2.06 -16.46 10.86
N ALA A 59 -1.33 -15.98 9.84
CA ALA A 59 -1.79 -14.91 8.95
C ALA A 59 -3.03 -15.33 8.16
N ILE A 60 -3.06 -16.56 7.60
CA ILE A 60 -4.22 -17.07 6.86
C ILE A 60 -5.44 -17.19 7.78
N SER A 61 -5.26 -17.72 9.00
CA SER A 61 -6.35 -17.84 9.98
C SER A 61 -6.90 -16.47 10.36
N TRP A 62 -6.01 -15.51 10.61
CA TRP A 62 -6.41 -14.13 10.95
C TRP A 62 -7.17 -13.45 9.80
N LEU A 63 -6.66 -13.53 8.57
CA LEU A 63 -7.32 -12.96 7.39
C LEU A 63 -8.71 -13.59 7.15
N LYS A 64 -8.83 -14.92 7.28
CA LYS A 64 -10.14 -15.59 7.19
C LYS A 64 -11.13 -15.05 8.20
N ASN A 65 -10.73 -14.95 9.47
CA ASN A 65 -11.61 -14.43 10.52
C ASN A 65 -11.98 -12.96 10.30
N THR A 66 -11.06 -12.15 9.79
CA THR A 66 -11.29 -10.74 9.48
C THR A 66 -12.33 -10.55 8.36
N PHE A 67 -12.30 -11.42 7.33
CA PHE A 67 -13.14 -11.25 6.14
C PHE A 67 -14.35 -12.19 6.06
N LEU A 68 -14.52 -13.10 7.02
CA LEU A 68 -15.66 -14.03 7.04
C LEU A 68 -17.03 -13.35 7.16
N GLN A 69 -17.09 -12.10 7.58
CA GLN A 69 -18.35 -11.41 7.91
C GLN A 69 -18.68 -10.21 7.02
N GLY A 70 -17.90 -9.93 5.96
CA GLY A 70 -18.13 -8.73 5.17
C GLY A 70 -17.80 -8.84 3.69
N THR A 71 -18.61 -8.19 2.88
CA THR A 71 -18.29 -7.87 1.47
C THR A 71 -17.37 -6.68 1.42
N LEU A 72 -16.18 -6.86 0.82
CA LEU A 72 -15.28 -5.74 0.56
C LEU A 72 -15.86 -4.84 -0.55
N PRO A 73 -15.74 -3.51 -0.43
CA PRO A 73 -16.11 -2.60 -1.50
C PRO A 73 -15.38 -2.92 -2.80
N ASN A 74 -16.05 -2.71 -3.93
CA ASN A 74 -15.42 -2.83 -5.24
C ASN A 74 -14.30 -1.78 -5.41
N GLY A 75 -13.26 -2.13 -6.17
CA GLY A 75 -12.17 -1.20 -6.49
C GLY A 75 -11.03 -1.15 -5.47
N LEU A 76 -11.08 -1.94 -4.40
CA LEU A 76 -9.98 -2.07 -3.46
C LEU A 76 -8.81 -2.85 -4.08
N SER A 77 -7.60 -2.30 -3.94
CA SER A 77 -6.38 -3.04 -4.24
C SER A 77 -6.08 -4.01 -3.09
N HIS A 78 -6.27 -5.31 -3.33
CA HIS A 78 -6.12 -6.35 -2.29
C HIS A 78 -4.71 -6.41 -1.70
N ASP A 79 -3.68 -6.20 -2.52
CA ASP A 79 -2.28 -6.17 -2.09
C ASP A 79 -1.99 -4.95 -1.21
N TRP A 80 -2.56 -3.80 -1.57
CA TRP A 80 -2.43 -2.59 -0.76
C TRP A 80 -3.19 -2.74 0.58
N LEU A 81 -4.41 -3.26 0.55
CA LEU A 81 -5.20 -3.48 1.76
C LEU A 81 -4.50 -4.45 2.73
N ILE A 82 -3.99 -5.58 2.25
CA ILE A 82 -3.26 -6.55 3.08
C ILE A 82 -2.05 -5.89 3.76
N TYR A 83 -1.30 -5.07 3.04
CA TYR A 83 -0.17 -4.34 3.62
C TYR A 83 -0.61 -3.38 4.73
N GLN A 84 -1.71 -2.65 4.54
CA GLN A 84 -2.30 -1.77 5.55
C GLN A 84 -2.76 -2.56 6.79
N LEU A 85 -3.46 -3.66 6.59
CA LEU A 85 -3.98 -4.50 7.67
C LEU A 85 -2.85 -5.06 8.55
N PHE A 86 -1.81 -5.59 7.93
CA PHE A 86 -0.69 -6.17 8.68
C PHE A 86 0.10 -5.11 9.44
N CYS A 87 0.41 -3.98 8.81
CA CYS A 87 1.08 -2.88 9.49
C CYS A 87 0.20 -2.28 10.60
N GLY A 88 -1.10 -2.14 10.36
CA GLY A 88 -2.04 -1.57 11.32
C GLY A 88 -2.23 -2.44 12.57
N ALA A 89 -2.24 -3.76 12.40
CA ALA A 89 -2.32 -4.72 13.49
C ALA A 89 -0.96 -4.99 14.18
N GLY A 90 0.13 -4.36 13.71
CA GLY A 90 1.47 -4.58 14.26
C GLY A 90 2.08 -5.93 13.92
N PHE A 91 1.62 -6.58 12.84
CA PHE A 91 2.12 -7.88 12.41
C PHE A 91 3.40 -7.77 11.58
N ASP A 92 4.08 -8.90 11.46
CA ASP A 92 5.35 -8.96 10.75
C ASP A 92 5.17 -8.96 9.22
N VAL A 93 5.88 -8.04 8.57
CA VAL A 93 5.95 -7.92 7.11
C VAL A 93 7.41 -8.03 6.68
N VAL A 94 7.73 -9.03 5.87
CA VAL A 94 9.09 -9.28 5.39
C VAL A 94 9.19 -9.01 3.91
N PHE A 95 9.96 -8.00 3.52
CA PHE A 95 10.23 -7.68 2.12
C PHE A 95 11.64 -8.13 1.70
N SER A 96 11.71 -8.96 0.65
CA SER A 96 12.98 -9.34 0.03
C SER A 96 13.30 -8.45 -1.17
N THR A 97 14.52 -7.92 -1.18
CA THR A 97 15.06 -7.19 -2.35
C THR A 97 15.50 -8.12 -3.48
N GLU A 98 15.61 -9.43 -3.21
CA GLU A 98 15.89 -10.45 -4.21
C GLU A 98 14.60 -10.80 -4.95
N PRO A 99 14.58 -10.74 -6.28
CA PRO A 99 13.41 -11.14 -7.05
C PRO A 99 13.23 -12.67 -6.98
N ARG A 100 11.98 -13.10 -6.74
CA ARG A 100 11.61 -14.51 -6.66
C ARG A 100 10.54 -14.91 -7.66
N VAL A 101 9.96 -13.93 -8.36
CA VAL A 101 8.86 -14.12 -9.30
C VAL A 101 9.17 -13.38 -10.59
N ASP A 102 9.00 -14.07 -11.71
CA ASP A 102 8.99 -13.45 -13.02
C ASP A 102 7.59 -12.95 -13.33
N TYR A 103 7.49 -11.65 -13.59
CA TYR A 103 6.24 -10.99 -13.90
C TYR A 103 6.20 -10.60 -15.37
N ARG A 104 5.42 -11.33 -16.16
CA ARG A 104 5.28 -11.10 -17.60
C ARG A 104 4.52 -9.81 -17.87
N GLN A 105 5.12 -8.96 -18.68
CA GLN A 105 4.51 -7.71 -19.13
C GLN A 105 3.79 -7.93 -20.45
N HIS A 106 2.54 -7.55 -20.53
CA HIS A 106 1.76 -7.48 -21.75
C HIS A 106 0.95 -6.18 -21.77
N SER A 107 0.44 -5.80 -22.91
CA SER A 107 -0.28 -4.55 -23.13
C SER A 107 -1.51 -4.36 -22.22
N ALA A 108 -2.10 -5.46 -21.73
CA ALA A 108 -3.25 -5.47 -20.82
C ALA A 108 -2.88 -5.31 -19.35
N ASN A 109 -1.60 -5.24 -18.96
CA ASN A 109 -1.22 -5.09 -17.57
C ASN A 109 -1.60 -3.72 -17.02
N ILE A 110 -2.37 -3.71 -15.91
CA ILE A 110 -2.83 -2.49 -15.21
C ILE A 110 -1.65 -1.61 -14.79
N LEU A 111 -0.52 -2.22 -14.41
CA LEU A 111 0.72 -1.55 -14.04
C LEU A 111 1.75 -1.63 -15.17
N GLY A 112 1.42 -1.08 -16.35
CA GLY A 112 2.34 -0.97 -17.48
C GLY A 112 3.58 -0.10 -17.19
N GLU A 113 4.47 0.02 -18.17
CA GLU A 113 5.76 0.72 -18.08
C GLU A 113 5.69 2.08 -17.40
N ASN A 114 6.27 2.17 -16.20
CA ASN A 114 6.19 3.35 -15.35
C ASN A 114 7.17 4.49 -15.73
N ARG A 115 7.92 4.38 -16.82
CA ARG A 115 8.96 5.33 -17.19
C ARG A 115 8.64 6.23 -18.38
N SER A 116 7.68 5.89 -19.23
CA SER A 116 7.32 6.74 -20.35
C SER A 116 6.68 8.05 -19.85
N LEU A 117 6.87 9.14 -20.59
CA LEU A 117 6.18 10.41 -20.31
C LEU A 117 4.65 10.20 -20.26
N GLY A 118 4.11 9.36 -21.13
CA GLY A 118 2.69 8.98 -21.12
C GLY A 118 2.24 8.30 -19.84
N ALA A 119 3.06 7.41 -19.25
CA ALA A 119 2.76 6.78 -17.96
C ALA A 119 2.82 7.77 -16.79
N ARG A 120 3.73 8.76 -16.85
CA ARG A 120 3.79 9.85 -15.87
C ARG A 120 2.57 10.77 -15.99
N LEU A 121 2.20 11.16 -17.20
CA LEU A 121 1.01 11.97 -17.47
C LEU A 121 -0.27 11.25 -17.02
N ARG A 122 -0.40 9.94 -17.31
CA ARG A 122 -1.54 9.13 -16.85
C ARG A 122 -1.62 9.10 -15.31
N ARG A 123 -0.51 8.96 -14.59
CA ARG A 123 -0.51 9.04 -13.11
C ARG A 123 -0.91 10.42 -12.62
N CYS A 124 -0.41 11.47 -13.25
CA CYS A 124 -0.85 12.83 -12.92
C CYS A 124 -2.34 13.00 -13.17
N SER A 125 -2.87 12.51 -14.30
CA SER A 125 -4.30 12.57 -14.60
C SER A 125 -5.14 11.74 -13.62
N MET A 126 -4.67 10.59 -13.16
CA MET A 126 -5.35 9.79 -12.13
C MET A 126 -5.40 10.51 -10.79
N ILE A 127 -4.34 11.20 -10.41
CA ILE A 127 -4.29 12.00 -9.18
C ILE A 127 -5.24 13.19 -9.30
N LEU A 128 -5.11 13.96 -10.39
CA LEU A 128 -5.94 15.15 -10.64
C LEU A 128 -7.41 14.80 -10.87
N GLY A 129 -7.69 13.67 -11.52
CA GLY A 129 -9.04 13.15 -11.75
C GLY A 129 -9.71 12.52 -10.52
N GLY A 130 -9.05 12.51 -9.35
CA GLY A 130 -9.62 12.06 -8.08
C GLY A 130 -9.69 10.53 -7.92
N SER A 131 -9.23 9.72 -8.88
CA SER A 131 -9.28 8.26 -8.76
C SER A 131 -8.41 7.73 -7.63
N PHE A 132 -7.25 8.35 -7.40
CA PHE A 132 -6.40 8.03 -6.25
C PHE A 132 -7.08 8.35 -4.92
N ARG A 133 -7.72 9.51 -4.83
CA ARG A 133 -8.51 9.92 -3.68
C ARG A 133 -9.65 8.94 -3.39
N SER A 134 -10.40 8.54 -4.43
CA SER A 134 -11.48 7.54 -4.29
C SER A 134 -10.97 6.20 -3.78
N GLN A 135 -9.79 5.74 -4.23
CA GLN A 135 -9.16 4.54 -3.69
C GLN A 135 -8.82 4.70 -2.22
N VAL A 136 -8.20 5.82 -1.84
CA VAL A 136 -7.88 6.10 -0.42
C VAL A 136 -9.16 6.15 0.42
N ASP A 137 -10.25 6.77 -0.08
CA ASP A 137 -11.55 6.80 0.60
C ASP A 137 -12.09 5.39 0.82
N ALA A 138 -12.09 4.52 -0.20
CA ALA A 138 -12.53 3.14 -0.08
C ALA A 138 -11.70 2.35 0.93
N HIS A 139 -10.39 2.51 0.92
CA HIS A 139 -9.52 1.88 1.91
C HIS A 139 -9.80 2.38 3.33
N LEU A 140 -9.98 3.70 3.52
CA LEU A 140 -10.27 4.28 4.84
C LEU A 140 -11.59 3.78 5.41
N VAL A 141 -12.63 3.60 4.60
CA VAL A 141 -13.92 3.02 5.05
C VAL A 141 -13.72 1.62 5.62
N VAL A 142 -12.94 0.77 4.93
CA VAL A 142 -12.65 -0.59 5.42
C VAL A 142 -11.79 -0.56 6.68
N LEU A 143 -10.75 0.28 6.71
CA LEU A 143 -9.85 0.38 7.85
C LEU A 143 -10.56 0.94 9.09
N GLU A 144 -11.47 1.88 8.93
CA GLU A 144 -12.30 2.40 10.02
C GLU A 144 -13.20 1.31 10.59
N GLY A 145 -13.87 0.54 9.71
CA GLY A 145 -14.72 -0.59 10.11
C GLY A 145 -13.98 -1.74 10.80
N LEU A 146 -12.67 -1.85 10.58
CA LEU A 146 -11.80 -2.86 11.19
C LEU A 146 -10.89 -2.30 12.29
N SER A 147 -11.14 -1.06 12.74
CA SER A 147 -10.27 -0.31 13.64
C SER A 147 -9.97 -1.04 14.97
N ASP A 148 -10.90 -1.87 15.46
CA ASP A 148 -10.70 -2.65 16.69
C ASP A 148 -9.62 -3.74 16.58
N LEU A 149 -9.24 -4.11 15.36
CA LEU A 149 -8.17 -5.08 15.10
C LEU A 149 -6.77 -4.45 15.12
N PHE A 150 -6.68 -3.12 15.18
CA PHE A 150 -5.43 -2.39 15.05
C PHE A 150 -4.84 -1.93 16.39
N LEU A 151 -3.56 -1.64 16.36
CA LEU A 151 -2.87 -1.00 17.46
C LEU A 151 -3.53 0.35 17.80
N PRO A 152 -3.53 0.78 19.08
CA PRO A 152 -4.16 2.05 19.50
C PRO A 152 -3.68 3.25 18.67
N GLU A 153 -2.38 3.39 18.45
CA GLU A 153 -1.78 4.46 17.66
C GLU A 153 -2.22 4.43 16.18
N THR A 154 -2.41 3.25 15.61
CA THR A 154 -2.93 3.10 14.25
C THR A 154 -4.39 3.54 14.16
N ARG A 155 -5.19 3.17 15.14
CA ARG A 155 -6.61 3.58 15.23
C ARG A 155 -6.74 5.10 15.31
N GLU A 156 -5.96 5.72 16.18
CA GLU A 156 -5.92 7.19 16.29
C GLU A 156 -5.52 7.84 14.98
N MET A 157 -4.49 7.30 14.31
CA MET A 157 -4.03 7.82 13.02
C MET A 157 -5.11 7.72 11.94
N ILE A 158 -5.88 6.61 11.87
CA ILE A 158 -6.98 6.46 10.91
C ILE A 158 -8.05 7.53 11.17
N HIS A 159 -8.49 7.70 12.42
CA HIS A 159 -9.49 8.71 12.79
C HIS A 159 -8.99 10.13 12.49
N ASP A 160 -7.74 10.44 12.82
CA ASP A 160 -7.12 11.73 12.52
C ASP A 160 -7.06 11.99 11.01
N LEU A 161 -6.66 11.00 10.23
CA LEU A 161 -6.59 11.11 8.77
C LEU A 161 -7.97 11.39 8.16
N ILE A 162 -9.01 10.65 8.58
CA ILE A 162 -10.39 10.86 8.14
C ILE A 162 -10.87 12.27 8.49
N ARG A 163 -10.62 12.70 9.72
CA ARG A 163 -11.02 14.04 10.21
C ARG A 163 -10.30 15.15 9.43
N VAL A 164 -8.99 15.07 9.30
CA VAL A 164 -8.17 16.13 8.70
C VAL A 164 -8.43 16.26 7.20
N ARG A 165 -8.73 15.17 6.49
CA ARG A 165 -9.08 15.21 5.07
C ARG A 165 -10.35 16.01 4.76
N ARG A 166 -11.24 16.19 5.75
CA ARG A 166 -12.47 17.00 5.64
C ARG A 166 -12.25 18.49 6.00
N GLN A 167 -11.05 18.83 6.47
CA GLN A 167 -10.72 20.19 6.90
C GLN A 167 -10.13 21.05 5.76
N SER A 168 -9.87 22.32 6.07
CA SER A 168 -9.22 23.27 5.15
C SER A 168 -7.78 22.86 4.82
N TRP A 169 -7.26 23.38 3.72
CA TRP A 169 -5.87 23.17 3.32
C TRP A 169 -4.85 23.57 4.40
N PHE A 170 -5.15 24.61 5.16
CA PHE A 170 -4.31 25.11 6.26
C PHE A 170 -4.22 24.08 7.41
N SER A 171 -5.35 23.53 7.82
CA SER A 171 -5.39 22.47 8.83
C SER A 171 -4.64 21.21 8.37
N ARG A 172 -4.77 20.83 7.08
CA ARG A 172 -4.04 19.71 6.50
C ARG A 172 -2.54 19.95 6.54
N LEU A 173 -2.09 21.17 6.21
CA LEU A 173 -0.67 21.53 6.25
C LEU A 173 -0.08 21.40 7.65
N ILE A 174 -0.76 21.88 8.67
CA ILE A 174 -0.33 21.81 10.09
C ILE A 174 -0.23 20.33 10.52
N ARG A 175 -1.23 19.53 10.20
CA ARG A 175 -1.31 18.13 10.65
C ARG A 175 -0.44 17.17 9.85
N LEU A 176 0.02 17.56 8.67
CA LEU A 176 0.81 16.72 7.78
C LEU A 176 2.02 16.06 8.45
N ARG A 177 2.74 16.82 9.28
CA ARG A 177 3.92 16.31 10.01
C ARG A 177 3.54 15.26 11.06
N ALA A 178 2.44 15.49 11.78
CA ALA A 178 1.96 14.59 12.82
C ALA A 178 1.48 13.25 12.24
N LEU A 179 0.88 13.26 11.04
CA LEU A 179 0.43 12.06 10.34
C LEU A 179 1.59 11.18 9.84
N GLY A 180 2.80 11.72 9.72
CA GLY A 180 3.98 10.96 9.34
C GLY A 180 3.95 10.26 7.99
N LEU A 181 2.99 10.59 7.11
CA LEU A 181 2.80 9.97 5.80
C LEU A 181 4.09 10.02 4.96
N ARG A 182 4.60 8.86 4.54
CA ARG A 182 5.87 8.76 3.83
C ARG A 182 5.86 7.68 2.75
N ARG A 183 6.44 8.01 1.61
CA ARG A 183 6.79 7.06 0.55
C ARG A 183 8.27 6.68 0.61
N GLU A 184 8.71 5.76 -0.24
CA GLU A 184 10.10 5.30 -0.28
C GLU A 184 11.11 6.40 -0.62
N SER A 185 10.76 7.32 -1.51
CA SER A 185 11.63 8.45 -1.88
C SER A 185 11.15 9.77 -1.27
N ARG A 186 12.10 10.66 -1.02
CA ARG A 186 11.79 12.02 -0.52
C ARG A 186 10.94 12.81 -1.52
N LEU A 187 11.25 12.70 -2.82
CA LEU A 187 10.50 13.39 -3.87
C LEU A 187 9.04 12.92 -3.92
N GLU A 188 8.82 11.61 -3.88
CA GLU A 188 7.46 11.06 -3.87
C GLU A 188 6.70 11.46 -2.60
N THR A 189 7.38 11.54 -1.47
CA THR A 189 6.80 12.03 -0.21
C THR A 189 6.39 13.49 -0.32
N MET A 190 7.23 14.35 -0.94
CA MET A 190 6.89 15.76 -1.17
C MET A 190 5.66 15.91 -2.08
N ILE A 191 5.61 15.15 -3.19
CA ILE A 191 4.46 15.16 -4.10
C ILE A 191 3.19 14.71 -3.37
N LEU A 192 3.26 13.62 -2.61
CA LEU A 192 2.14 13.14 -1.80
C LEU A 192 1.67 14.19 -0.80
N SER A 193 2.62 14.84 -0.12
CA SER A 193 2.34 15.91 0.85
C SER A 193 1.59 17.07 0.20
N LEU A 194 2.02 17.48 -0.99
CA LEU A 194 1.32 18.51 -1.76
C LEU A 194 -0.11 18.05 -2.11
N CYS A 195 -0.27 16.82 -2.65
CA CYS A 195 -1.58 16.26 -2.96
C CYS A 195 -2.49 16.21 -1.74
N PHE A 196 -1.95 15.86 -0.56
CA PHE A 196 -2.70 15.84 0.68
C PHE A 196 -3.20 17.24 1.07
N VAL A 197 -2.33 18.24 1.03
CA VAL A 197 -2.67 19.63 1.39
C VAL A 197 -3.76 20.19 0.47
N ILE A 198 -3.65 20.00 -0.84
CA ILE A 198 -4.63 20.51 -1.82
C ILE A 198 -5.88 19.63 -1.96
N GLY A 199 -5.96 18.50 -1.25
CA GLY A 199 -7.15 17.66 -1.17
C GLY A 199 -7.30 16.61 -2.27
N LEU A 200 -6.22 16.22 -2.90
CA LEU A 200 -6.15 15.17 -3.92
C LEU A 200 -5.74 13.79 -3.37
N TYR A 201 -5.52 13.71 -2.06
CA TYR A 201 -5.22 12.47 -1.34
C TYR A 201 -6.43 11.94 -0.61
#